data_8c96b8d090854053e96530a5957fdef7
#
_entry.id   8c96b8d090854053e96530a5957fdef7
#
_cell.length_a   1.000
_cell.length_b   1.000
_cell.length_c   1.000
_cell.angle_alpha   90.00
_cell.angle_beta   90.00
_cell.angle_gamma   90.00
#
_symmetry.space_group_name_H-M   'P 1'
#
loop_
_entity.id
_entity.type
_entity.pdbx_description
1 polymer ?
#
loop_
_entity_poly.entity_id
_entity_poly.type
_entity_poly.pdbx_seq_one_letter_code
_entity_poly.pdbx_strand_id
1 'polypeptide(L)'
;MEYAMLGKTGLRISRMGFGGIPIQKTDAQVTRALMEELVAHGVNYIDTARGYTVSEAYLGEALCGLRDRFVLATKSMARTKEAMARDIETSLANLRTDHIDL
;
A
#
# COMPACT_ATOMS: atom_id res chain seq x y z
N MET A 1 -16.03 -11.93 0.68
CA MET A 1 -15.29 -10.89 1.48
C MET A 1 -16.28 -9.88 2.03
N GLU A 2 -16.17 -9.57 3.29
CA GLU A 2 -16.96 -8.51 3.92
C GLU A 2 -16.22 -7.18 3.85
N TYR A 3 -16.96 -6.09 3.66
CA TYR A 3 -16.42 -4.74 3.57
C TYR A 3 -16.98 -3.85 4.68
N ALA A 4 -16.25 -2.80 5.01
CA ALA A 4 -16.68 -1.79 5.97
C ALA A 4 -16.25 -0.40 5.49
N MET A 5 -17.01 0.61 5.90
CA MET A 5 -16.61 2.00 5.67
C MET A 5 -15.56 2.37 6.71
N LEU A 6 -14.43 2.92 6.25
CA LEU A 6 -13.38 3.37 7.15
C LEU A 6 -13.75 4.73 7.74
N GLY A 7 -14.46 4.68 8.87
CA GLY A 7 -14.91 5.91 9.55
C GLY A 7 -15.68 6.84 8.63
N LYS A 8 -15.27 8.11 8.59
CA LYS A 8 -15.87 9.17 7.76
C LYS A 8 -15.06 9.48 6.50
N THR A 9 -14.14 8.58 6.10
CA THR A 9 -13.24 8.83 4.98
C THR A 9 -13.90 8.67 3.60
N GLY A 10 -15.03 7.97 3.53
CA GLY A 10 -15.62 7.56 2.26
C GLY A 10 -14.95 6.32 1.64
N LEU A 11 -13.91 5.79 2.28
CA LEU A 11 -13.20 4.61 1.80
C LEU A 11 -13.90 3.33 2.27
N ARG A 12 -14.31 2.51 1.31
CA ARG A 12 -14.88 1.19 1.58
C ARG A 12 -13.78 0.14 1.46
N ILE A 13 -13.40 -0.44 2.57
CA ILE A 13 -12.28 -1.39 2.64
C ILE A 13 -12.76 -2.80 2.98
N SER A 14 -12.02 -3.80 2.52
CA SER A 14 -12.22 -5.18 2.95
C SER A 14 -11.86 -5.32 4.43
N ARG A 15 -12.62 -6.14 5.16
CA ARG A 15 -12.36 -6.35 6.60
C ARG A 15 -11.04 -7.08 6.84
N MET A 16 -10.56 -7.81 5.84
CA MET A 16 -9.20 -8.36 5.81
C MET A 16 -8.33 -7.42 4.98
N GLY A 17 -7.21 -7.00 5.52
CA GLY A 17 -6.21 -6.20 4.83
C GLY A 17 -4.91 -6.96 4.64
N PHE A 18 -4.08 -6.48 3.73
CA PHE A 18 -2.76 -7.04 3.48
C PHE A 18 -1.68 -6.16 4.12
N GLY A 19 -0.83 -6.78 4.95
CA GLY A 19 0.30 -6.11 5.59
C GLY A 19 1.60 -6.27 4.80
N GLY A 20 2.30 -5.17 4.57
CA GLY A 20 3.50 -5.10 3.74
C GLY A 20 4.80 -5.53 4.41
N ILE A 21 4.80 -5.91 5.71
CA ILE A 21 6.03 -6.33 6.39
C ILE A 21 6.61 -7.63 5.80
N PRO A 22 5.83 -8.70 5.61
CA PRO A 22 6.38 -9.98 5.15
C PRO A 22 7.01 -9.94 3.75
N ILE A 23 6.55 -9.07 2.86
CA ILE A 23 7.10 -9.03 1.50
C ILE A 23 8.54 -8.53 1.45
N GLN A 24 9.04 -7.93 2.51
CA GLN A 24 10.46 -7.55 2.62
C GLN A 24 11.41 -8.73 2.42
N LYS A 25 10.94 -9.95 2.66
CA LYS A 25 11.71 -11.19 2.53
C LYS A 25 11.52 -11.90 1.19
N THR A 26 10.80 -11.30 0.27
CA THR A 26 10.51 -11.85 -1.06
C THR A 26 11.09 -10.93 -2.15
N ASP A 27 10.40 -10.84 -3.27
CA ASP A 27 10.70 -9.93 -4.37
C ASP A 27 9.42 -9.35 -4.97
N ALA A 28 9.58 -8.48 -5.95
CA ALA A 28 8.46 -7.82 -6.61
C ALA A 28 7.60 -8.80 -7.41
N GLN A 29 8.18 -9.86 -7.96
CA GLN A 29 7.45 -10.87 -8.73
C GLN A 29 6.51 -11.68 -7.84
N VAL A 30 6.99 -12.13 -6.68
CA VAL A 30 6.16 -12.81 -5.67
C VAL A 30 5.08 -11.87 -5.17
N THR A 31 5.44 -10.60 -4.91
CA THR A 31 4.47 -9.58 -4.48
C THR A 31 3.38 -9.39 -5.53
N ARG A 32 3.72 -9.37 -6.82
CA ARG A 32 2.73 -9.28 -7.90
C ARG A 32 1.73 -10.43 -7.86
N ALA A 33 2.21 -11.65 -7.74
CA ALA A 33 1.34 -12.82 -7.64
C ALA A 33 0.38 -12.73 -6.44
N LEU A 34 0.89 -12.25 -5.29
CA LEU A 34 0.06 -12.00 -4.11
C LEU A 34 -1.02 -10.94 -4.38
N MET A 35 -0.68 -9.85 -5.06
CA MET A 35 -1.66 -8.80 -5.39
C MET A 35 -2.78 -9.34 -6.28
N GLU A 36 -2.46 -10.17 -7.24
CA GLU A 36 -3.44 -10.82 -8.11
C GLU A 36 -4.38 -11.75 -7.32
N GLU A 37 -3.83 -12.51 -6.38
CA GLU A 37 -4.63 -13.34 -5.47
C GLU A 37 -5.55 -12.49 -4.57
N LEU A 38 -5.05 -11.38 -4.04
CA LEU A 38 -5.87 -10.47 -3.24
C LEU A 38 -7.05 -9.93 -4.04
N VAL A 39 -6.83 -9.51 -5.28
CA VAL A 39 -7.90 -9.06 -6.17
C VAL A 39 -8.92 -10.18 -6.40
N ALA A 40 -8.46 -11.40 -6.67
CA ALA A 40 -9.33 -12.56 -6.90
C ALA A 40 -10.22 -12.87 -5.69
N HIS A 41 -9.74 -12.59 -4.47
CA HIS A 41 -10.47 -12.84 -3.23
C HIS A 41 -11.17 -11.60 -2.66
N GLY A 42 -11.15 -10.48 -3.37
CA GLY A 42 -11.86 -9.26 -2.97
C GLY A 42 -11.19 -8.47 -1.86
N VAL A 43 -9.92 -8.74 -1.55
CA VAL A 43 -9.15 -7.92 -0.60
C VAL A 43 -8.70 -6.67 -1.32
N ASN A 44 -9.04 -5.50 -0.77
CA ASN A 44 -8.75 -4.21 -1.41
C ASN A 44 -7.97 -3.23 -0.52
N TYR A 45 -7.45 -3.66 0.63
CA TYR A 45 -6.75 -2.79 1.56
C TYR A 45 -5.33 -3.27 1.77
N ILE A 46 -4.36 -2.36 1.52
CA ILE A 46 -2.92 -2.64 1.70
C ILE A 46 -2.36 -1.62 2.70
N ASP A 47 -1.64 -2.12 3.70
CA ASP A 47 -0.93 -1.30 4.68
C ASP A 47 0.58 -1.54 4.58
N THR A 48 1.33 -0.50 4.27
CA THR A 48 2.78 -0.52 4.23
C THR A 48 3.36 0.65 5.02
N ALA A 49 4.63 0.92 4.91
CA ALA A 49 5.30 2.05 5.56
C ALA A 49 6.59 2.42 4.85
N ARG A 50 6.95 3.70 4.98
CA ARG A 50 8.26 4.21 4.53
C ARG A 50 9.40 3.41 5.17
N GLY A 51 9.25 3.00 6.44
CA GLY A 51 10.25 2.26 7.20
C GLY A 51 10.32 0.76 6.92
N TYR A 52 9.47 0.21 6.06
CA TYR A 52 9.49 -1.23 5.74
C TYR A 52 10.45 -1.53 4.56
N THR A 53 11.62 -0.96 4.60
CA THR A 53 12.75 -1.14 3.67
C THR A 53 12.32 -1.12 2.19
N VAL A 54 12.17 -2.28 1.56
CA VAL A 54 11.83 -2.44 0.14
C VAL A 54 10.33 -2.62 -0.12
N SER A 55 9.50 -2.66 0.92
CA SER A 55 8.06 -2.97 0.78
C SER A 55 7.35 -2.01 -0.18
N GLU A 56 7.54 -0.69 -0.01
CA GLU A 56 6.92 0.29 -0.91
C GLU A 56 7.38 0.10 -2.36
N ALA A 57 8.68 -0.17 -2.58
CA ALA A 57 9.21 -0.37 -3.92
C ALA A 57 8.67 -1.64 -4.58
N TYR A 58 8.56 -2.74 -3.83
CA TYR A 58 7.99 -3.98 -4.34
C TYR A 58 6.51 -3.83 -4.67
N LEU A 59 5.76 -3.12 -3.82
CA LEU A 59 4.35 -2.80 -4.09
C LEU A 59 4.21 -1.91 -5.32
N GLY A 60 5.08 -0.91 -5.47
CA GLY A 60 5.05 -0.02 -6.63
C GLY A 60 5.20 -0.78 -7.95
N GLU A 61 6.10 -1.74 -8.00
CA GLU A 61 6.27 -2.60 -9.16
C GLU A 61 5.09 -3.58 -9.31
N ALA A 62 4.68 -4.23 -8.22
CA ALA A 62 3.64 -5.24 -8.24
C ALA A 62 2.25 -4.70 -8.58
N LEU A 63 1.97 -3.44 -8.24
CA LEU A 63 0.66 -2.82 -8.46
C LEU A 63 0.48 -2.21 -9.86
N CYS A 64 1.45 -2.36 -10.75
CA CYS A 64 1.33 -1.88 -12.11
C CYS A 64 0.05 -2.44 -12.78
N GLY A 65 -0.86 -1.55 -13.20
CA GLY A 65 -2.16 -1.93 -13.74
C GLY A 65 -3.21 -2.38 -12.70
N LEU A 66 -2.85 -2.47 -11.42
CA LEU A 66 -3.75 -2.88 -10.34
C LEU A 66 -3.97 -1.79 -9.28
N ARG A 67 -3.28 -0.65 -9.38
CA ARG A 67 -3.31 0.39 -8.35
C ARG A 67 -4.72 0.79 -7.92
N ASP A 68 -5.61 0.97 -8.88
CA ASP A 68 -6.99 1.42 -8.64
C ASP A 68 -7.89 0.37 -7.99
N ARG A 69 -7.40 -0.86 -7.88
CA ARG A 69 -8.12 -1.94 -7.20
C ARG A 69 -7.93 -1.90 -5.69
N PHE A 70 -7.02 -1.05 -5.19
CA PHE A 70 -6.62 -1.05 -3.79
C PHE A 70 -6.73 0.33 -3.15
N VAL A 71 -7.15 0.33 -1.89
CA VAL A 71 -6.95 1.42 -0.94
C VAL A 71 -5.58 1.22 -0.32
N LEU A 72 -4.67 2.17 -0.53
CA LEU A 72 -3.27 2.05 -0.16
C LEU A 72 -2.95 2.98 1.00
N ALA A 73 -2.50 2.39 2.10
CA ALA A 73 -2.06 3.10 3.30
C ALA A 73 -0.54 2.97 3.46
N THR A 74 0.11 4.06 3.81
CA THR A 74 1.50 4.06 4.24
C THR A 74 1.68 4.98 5.43
N LYS A 75 2.87 5.01 6.00
CA LYS A 75 3.15 5.81 7.18
C LYS A 75 4.61 6.25 7.20
N SER A 76 4.88 7.32 7.93
CA SER A 76 6.21 7.88 8.10
C SER A 76 6.55 8.01 9.58
N MET A 77 7.82 7.91 9.93
CA MET A 77 8.32 8.21 11.26
C MET A 77 8.81 9.67 11.39
N ALA A 78 8.56 10.49 10.38
CA ALA A 78 8.98 11.89 10.37
C ALA A 78 8.34 12.67 11.54
N ARG A 79 9.10 13.56 12.13
CA ARG A 79 8.68 14.37 13.28
C ARG A 79 8.60 15.86 12.98
N THR A 80 8.88 16.26 11.75
CA THR A 80 8.77 17.63 11.28
C THR A 80 7.94 17.69 10.01
N LYS A 81 7.37 18.85 9.71
CA LYS A 81 6.62 19.09 8.49
C LYS A 81 7.49 18.83 7.24
N GLU A 82 8.72 19.32 7.28
CA GLU A 82 9.65 19.19 6.15
C GLU A 82 10.07 17.73 5.92
N ALA A 83 10.34 16.98 6.97
CA ALA A 83 10.66 15.55 6.86
C ALA A 83 9.46 14.74 6.38
N MET A 84 8.25 15.06 6.84
CA MET A 84 7.03 14.40 6.39
C MET A 84 6.78 14.66 4.89
N ALA A 85 6.97 15.90 4.45
CA ALA A 85 6.82 16.24 3.04
C ALA A 85 7.79 15.44 2.15
N ARG A 86 9.05 15.30 2.58
CA ARG A 86 10.04 14.48 1.86
C ARG A 86 9.65 13.00 1.83
N ASP A 87 9.17 12.46 2.95
CA ASP A 87 8.74 11.07 3.03
C ASP A 87 7.55 10.78 2.13
N ILE A 88 6.59 11.71 2.06
CA ILE A 88 5.43 11.57 1.15
C ILE A 88 5.91 11.48 -0.30
N GLU A 89 6.80 12.38 -0.72
CA GLU A 89 7.35 12.35 -2.08
C GLU A 89 8.11 11.05 -2.36
N THR A 90 8.89 10.58 -1.38
CA THR A 90 9.62 9.31 -1.50
C THR A 90 8.65 8.13 -1.61
N SER A 91 7.61 8.09 -0.79
CA SER A 91 6.59 7.03 -0.84
C SER A 91 5.86 7.01 -2.17
N LEU A 92 5.46 8.18 -2.69
CA LEU A 92 4.82 8.27 -4.01
C LEU A 92 5.73 7.73 -5.12
N ALA A 93 7.01 8.08 -5.08
CA ALA A 93 7.99 7.58 -6.05
C ALA A 93 8.19 6.06 -5.94
N ASN A 94 8.36 5.54 -4.73
CA ASN A 94 8.55 4.11 -4.50
C ASN A 94 7.32 3.30 -4.91
N LEU A 95 6.14 3.79 -4.56
CA LEU A 95 4.86 3.14 -4.87
C LEU A 95 4.42 3.36 -6.31
N ARG A 96 5.13 4.21 -7.06
CA ARG A 96 4.85 4.52 -8.48
C ARG A 96 3.39 4.96 -8.70
N THR A 97 2.89 5.81 -7.83
CA THR A 97 1.50 6.28 -7.85
C THR A 97 1.45 7.79 -7.65
N ASP A 98 0.39 8.41 -8.12
CA ASP A 98 0.16 9.85 -7.95
C ASP A 98 -0.62 10.17 -6.67
N HIS A 99 -1.07 9.15 -5.93
CA HIS A 99 -1.84 9.36 -4.71
C HIS A 99 -1.65 8.21 -3.71
N ILE A 100 -1.78 8.54 -2.45
CA ILE A 100 -1.87 7.63 -1.31
C ILE A 100 -3.22 7.88 -0.66
N ASP A 101 -3.97 6.82 -0.38
CA ASP A 101 -5.34 6.96 0.12
C ASP A 101 -5.37 7.27 1.62
N LEU A 102 -4.39 6.73 2.38
CA LEU A 102 -4.38 6.88 3.83
C LEU A 102 -2.96 6.96 4.37
#